data_5d6b7b646a341113c26f2515da39607e
#
_entry.id   5d6b7b646a341113c26f2515da39607e
#
_cell.length_a   1.000
_cell.length_b   1.000
_cell.length_c   1.000
_cell.angle_alpha   90.00
_cell.angle_beta   90.00
_cell.angle_gamma   90.00
#
_symmetry.space_group_name_H-M   'P 1'
#
loop_
_entity.id
_entity.type
_entity.pdbx_description
1 polymer ?
#
loop_
_entity_poly.entity_id
_entity_poly.type
_entity_poly.pdbx_seq_one_letter_code
_entity_poly.pdbx_strand_id
1 'polypeptide(L)'
;MDYNEVLETARTKIGTKCKACPICNGVACRNTMPGPGAKGIGDTAIRNYQKWQEIRVNMDTICEKKQIDTGLELFGKHFSYPFFAGPVGAIAMHYSNAYSDVTYNEVLVSACAENGIAAFTGPAKKG
;
A
#
# COMPACT_ATOMS: atom_id res chain seq x y z
N MET A 1 9.64 -21.21 -1.32
CA MET A 1 10.02 -19.88 -1.86
C MET A 1 10.30 -19.01 -0.65
N ASP A 2 11.53 -18.56 -0.51
CA ASP A 2 11.89 -17.63 0.56
C ASP A 2 11.62 -16.17 0.12
N TYR A 3 11.82 -15.23 1.05
CA TYR A 3 11.54 -13.81 0.78
C TYR A 3 12.46 -13.22 -0.31
N ASN A 4 13.70 -13.68 -0.39
CA ASN A 4 14.65 -13.20 -1.40
C ASN A 4 14.26 -13.68 -2.79
N GLU A 5 13.83 -14.93 -2.95
CA GLU A 5 13.30 -15.47 -4.21
C GLU A 5 12.08 -14.68 -4.70
N VAL A 6 11.19 -14.28 -3.78
CA VAL A 6 10.05 -13.40 -4.11
C VAL A 6 10.53 -12.05 -4.64
N LEU A 7 11.52 -11.43 -3.97
CA LEU A 7 12.06 -10.15 -4.41
C LEU A 7 12.78 -10.25 -5.77
N GLU A 8 13.52 -11.30 -6.01
CA GLU A 8 14.17 -11.55 -7.29
C GLU A 8 13.14 -11.70 -8.42
N THR A 9 12.11 -12.50 -8.18
CA THR A 9 11.00 -12.65 -9.12
C THR A 9 10.30 -11.31 -9.37
N ALA A 10 10.05 -10.53 -8.32
CA ALA A 10 9.44 -9.21 -8.43
C ALA A 10 10.26 -8.26 -9.31
N ARG A 11 11.58 -8.24 -9.17
CA ARG A 11 12.48 -7.39 -9.98
C ARG A 11 12.40 -7.67 -11.47
N THR A 12 12.07 -8.89 -11.86
CA THR A 12 11.90 -9.24 -13.28
C THR A 12 10.55 -8.79 -13.86
N LYS A 13 9.56 -8.53 -13.02
CA LYS A 13 8.17 -8.25 -13.42
C LYS A 13 7.73 -6.82 -13.14
N ILE A 14 8.38 -6.16 -12.19
CA ILE A 14 8.05 -4.79 -11.79
C ILE A 14 8.68 -3.79 -12.77
N GLY A 15 8.08 -2.60 -12.89
CA GLY A 15 8.63 -1.54 -13.73
C GLY A 15 9.99 -1.02 -13.24
N THR A 16 10.68 -0.27 -14.09
CA THR A 16 12.06 0.20 -13.85
C THR A 16 12.22 1.17 -12.66
N LYS A 17 11.14 1.72 -12.17
CA LYS A 17 11.17 2.74 -11.10
C LYS A 17 11.28 2.12 -9.70
N CYS A 18 10.58 1.04 -9.44
CA CYS A 18 10.67 0.33 -8.16
C CYS A 18 11.90 -0.60 -8.15
N LYS A 19 12.61 -0.65 -7.04
CA LYS A 19 13.81 -1.50 -6.86
C LYS A 19 13.51 -2.81 -6.16
N ALA A 20 12.26 -3.07 -5.76
CA ALA A 20 11.87 -4.22 -4.95
C ALA A 20 12.85 -4.46 -3.78
N CYS A 21 13.01 -3.44 -2.95
CA CYS A 21 13.95 -3.47 -1.82
C CYS A 21 13.48 -4.44 -0.73
N PRO A 22 14.38 -5.13 -0.03
CA PRO A 22 14.04 -5.99 1.11
C PRO A 22 13.31 -5.23 2.22
N ILE A 23 13.65 -3.96 2.42
CA ILE A 23 12.95 -3.03 3.31
C ILE A 23 12.58 -1.81 2.48
N CYS A 24 11.29 -1.55 2.33
CA CYS A 24 10.78 -0.40 1.57
C CYS A 24 10.84 0.87 2.45
N ASN A 25 12.04 1.39 2.66
CA ASN A 25 12.32 2.56 3.49
C ASN A 25 12.35 3.90 2.71
N GLY A 26 12.07 3.87 1.42
CA GLY A 26 12.02 5.04 0.56
C GLY A 26 13.38 5.58 0.08
N VAL A 27 14.49 5.09 0.61
CA VAL A 27 15.83 5.63 0.30
C VAL A 27 16.22 5.40 -1.17
N ALA A 28 16.03 4.18 -1.68
CA ALA A 28 16.36 3.84 -3.07
C ALA A 28 15.49 4.56 -4.10
N CYS A 29 14.30 5.03 -3.71
CA CYS A 29 13.37 5.75 -4.57
C CYS A 29 13.55 7.28 -4.50
N ARG A 30 14.37 7.76 -3.59
CA ARG A 30 14.59 9.21 -3.40
C ARG A 30 15.06 9.84 -4.70
N ASN A 31 14.42 10.96 -5.08
CA ASN A 31 14.72 11.71 -6.30
C ASN A 31 14.52 10.94 -7.62
N THR A 32 13.96 9.73 -7.60
CA THR A 32 13.49 9.09 -8.82
C THR A 32 12.06 9.56 -9.10
N MET A 33 11.82 10.02 -10.29
CA MET A 33 10.55 10.68 -10.63
C MET A 33 9.58 9.74 -11.35
N PRO A 34 8.35 9.71 -10.88
CA PRO A 34 7.85 10.03 -9.56
C PRO A 34 7.98 8.80 -8.67
N GLY A 35 9.08 8.61 -7.98
CA GLY A 35 9.28 7.45 -7.10
C GLY A 35 8.05 7.19 -6.23
N PRO A 36 7.74 5.94 -5.87
CA PRO A 36 6.55 5.61 -5.10
C PRO A 36 6.45 6.43 -3.82
N GLY A 37 5.41 7.29 -3.72
CA GLY A 37 5.16 8.16 -2.57
C GLY A 37 6.16 9.31 -2.39
N ALA A 38 7.04 9.56 -3.36
CA ALA A 38 8.05 10.62 -3.26
C ALA A 38 7.77 11.74 -4.25
N LYS A 39 7.62 12.97 -3.75
CA LYS A 39 7.53 14.21 -4.53
C LYS A 39 8.38 15.30 -3.87
N GLY A 40 8.68 16.36 -4.60
CA GLY A 40 9.52 17.45 -4.12
C GLY A 40 10.95 17.00 -3.87
N ILE A 41 11.45 17.18 -2.67
CA ILE A 41 12.80 16.76 -2.27
C ILE A 41 12.94 15.24 -2.12
N GLY A 42 11.86 14.48 -2.27
CA GLY A 42 11.88 13.02 -2.31
C GLY A 42 12.03 12.32 -0.96
N ASP A 43 11.68 12.96 0.14
CA ASP A 43 11.79 12.39 1.48
C ASP A 43 10.47 11.88 2.07
N THR A 44 9.34 12.04 1.36
CA THR A 44 8.02 11.62 1.84
C THR A 44 7.97 10.13 2.16
N ALA A 45 8.49 9.27 1.28
CA ALA A 45 8.52 7.83 1.50
C ALA A 45 9.44 7.44 2.68
N ILE A 46 10.58 8.13 2.83
CA ILE A 46 11.50 7.96 3.96
C ILE A 46 10.80 8.32 5.27
N ARG A 47 10.11 9.46 5.30
CA ARG A 47 9.34 9.90 6.46
C ARG A 47 8.20 8.94 6.81
N ASN A 48 7.48 8.40 5.82
CA ASN A 48 6.45 7.39 6.06
C ASN A 48 7.03 6.17 6.77
N TYR A 49 8.16 5.66 6.30
CA TYR A 49 8.84 4.54 6.95
C TYR A 49 9.23 4.88 8.40
N GLN A 50 9.84 6.04 8.62
CA GLN A 50 10.25 6.51 9.95
C GLN A 50 9.05 6.63 10.90
N LYS A 51 7.92 7.16 10.43
CA LYS A 51 6.71 7.31 11.25
C LYS A 51 6.13 5.98 11.70
N TRP A 52 6.19 4.95 10.87
CA TRP A 52 5.80 3.60 11.30
C TRP A 52 6.68 3.06 12.44
N GLN A 53 7.95 3.45 12.50
CA GLN A 53 8.86 3.03 13.58
C GLN A 53 8.55 3.74 14.92
N GLU A 54 7.83 4.84 14.91
CA GLU A 54 7.41 5.55 16.12
C GLU A 54 6.17 4.93 16.78
N ILE A 55 5.36 4.20 16.01
CA ILE A 55 4.13 3.57 16.49
C ILE A 55 4.50 2.34 17.34
N ARG A 56 3.90 2.23 18.50
CA ARG A 56 4.08 1.10 19.41
C ARG A 56 2.73 0.46 19.72
N VAL A 57 2.73 -0.85 19.79
CA VAL A 57 1.56 -1.62 20.22
C VAL A 57 1.51 -1.59 21.75
N ASN A 58 0.37 -1.22 22.32
CA ASN A 58 0.12 -1.40 23.74
C ASN A 58 -0.06 -2.90 24.00
N MET A 59 0.70 -3.41 24.96
CA MET A 59 0.60 -4.81 25.37
C MET A 59 -0.03 -4.89 26.76
N ASP A 60 -1.32 -5.22 26.79
CA ASP A 60 -2.02 -5.53 28.05
C ASP A 60 -1.96 -7.03 28.28
N THR A 61 -1.10 -7.47 29.19
CA THR A 61 -0.91 -8.90 29.52
C THR A 61 -2.03 -9.46 30.40
N ILE A 62 -2.74 -8.60 31.12
CA ILE A 62 -3.88 -8.97 31.96
C ILE A 62 -5.08 -8.16 31.47
N CYS A 63 -5.99 -8.78 30.78
CA CYS A 63 -7.22 -8.16 30.30
C CYS A 63 -8.39 -9.14 30.44
N GLU A 64 -9.59 -8.60 30.58
CA GLU A 64 -10.80 -9.40 30.46
C GLU A 64 -10.94 -9.94 29.04
N LYS A 65 -11.31 -11.22 28.94
CA LYS A 65 -11.58 -11.86 27.65
C LYS A 65 -12.88 -11.28 27.08
N LYS A 66 -12.78 -10.35 26.13
CA LYS A 66 -13.92 -9.74 25.44
C LYS A 66 -13.95 -10.20 24.00
N GLN A 67 -15.14 -10.17 23.42
CA GLN A 67 -15.26 -10.30 21.95
C GLN A 67 -14.56 -9.11 21.31
N ILE A 68 -13.65 -9.38 20.39
CA ILE A 68 -12.93 -8.34 19.67
C ILE A 68 -13.83 -7.87 18.52
N ASP A 69 -14.12 -6.58 18.51
CA ASP A 69 -14.78 -5.91 17.40
C ASP A 69 -13.75 -4.98 16.73
N THR A 70 -13.48 -5.23 15.45
CA THR A 70 -12.59 -4.43 14.61
C THR A 70 -13.37 -3.55 13.64
N GLY A 71 -14.71 -3.55 13.72
CA GLY A 71 -15.59 -2.80 12.84
C GLY A 71 -15.37 -1.29 12.92
N LEU A 72 -15.57 -0.62 11.81
CA LEU A 72 -15.47 0.83 11.68
C LEU A 72 -16.67 1.37 10.89
N GLU A 73 -17.36 2.36 11.45
CA GLU A 73 -18.35 3.15 10.73
C GLU A 73 -17.65 4.34 10.03
N LEU A 74 -17.72 4.40 8.71
CA LEU A 74 -17.12 5.45 7.92
C LEU A 74 -18.04 5.84 6.78
N PHE A 75 -18.35 7.14 6.64
CA PHE A 75 -19.26 7.68 5.61
C PHE A 75 -20.64 7.01 5.60
N GLY A 76 -21.17 6.64 6.77
CA GLY A 76 -22.46 5.95 6.91
C GLY A 76 -22.47 4.50 6.41
N LYS A 77 -21.30 3.89 6.32
CA LYS A 77 -21.11 2.48 5.96
C LYS A 77 -20.27 1.77 7.01
N HIS A 78 -20.64 0.51 7.27
CA HIS A 78 -19.89 -0.38 8.12
C HIS A 78 -18.78 -1.07 7.34
N PHE A 79 -17.56 -1.08 7.89
CA PHE A 79 -16.41 -1.85 7.40
C PHE A 79 -15.95 -2.82 8.49
N SER A 80 -15.49 -3.99 8.08
CA SER A 80 -15.06 -5.05 9.02
C SER A 80 -13.75 -4.73 9.74
N TYR A 81 -12.95 -3.81 9.19
CA TYR A 81 -11.63 -3.48 9.70
C TYR A 81 -11.34 -1.97 9.65
N PRO A 82 -10.54 -1.43 10.59
CA PRO A 82 -10.23 -0.01 10.68
C PRO A 82 -9.06 0.42 9.78
N PHE A 83 -8.92 -0.19 8.62
CA PHE A 83 -7.92 0.17 7.62
C PHE A 83 -8.53 0.12 6.22
N PHE A 84 -7.88 0.75 5.29
CA PHE A 84 -8.34 0.87 3.91
C PHE A 84 -7.18 0.77 2.91
N ALA A 85 -7.50 0.44 1.66
CA ALA A 85 -6.54 0.53 0.58
C ALA A 85 -6.42 1.98 0.11
N GLY A 86 -5.21 2.52 0.16
CA GLY A 86 -4.91 3.88 -0.29
C GLY A 86 -4.96 4.01 -1.82
N PRO A 87 -5.18 5.22 -2.33
CA PRO A 87 -5.24 5.46 -3.77
C PRO A 87 -3.87 5.27 -4.43
N VAL A 88 -3.83 4.50 -5.50
CA VAL A 88 -2.64 4.29 -6.34
C VAL A 88 -2.98 4.65 -7.78
N GLY A 89 -2.09 5.37 -8.45
CA GLY A 89 -2.20 5.73 -9.85
C GLY A 89 -0.86 5.59 -10.57
N ALA A 90 -0.85 5.81 -11.88
CA ALA A 90 0.32 5.64 -12.74
C ALA A 90 0.93 4.23 -12.65
N ILE A 91 0.09 3.21 -12.62
CA ILE A 91 0.44 1.80 -12.41
C ILE A 91 1.50 1.33 -13.42
N ALA A 92 1.28 1.58 -14.71
CA ALA A 92 2.21 1.16 -15.75
C ALA A 92 3.60 1.78 -15.60
N MET A 93 3.69 2.99 -15.03
CA MET A 93 4.98 3.66 -14.80
C MET A 93 5.77 3.00 -13.67
N HIS A 94 5.08 2.50 -12.63
CA HIS A 94 5.72 1.99 -11.42
C HIS A 94 5.85 0.47 -11.41
N TYR A 95 4.84 -0.24 -11.94
CA TYR A 95 4.67 -1.67 -11.69
C TYR A 95 4.63 -2.54 -12.96
N SER A 96 4.89 -2.02 -14.11
CA SER A 96 4.81 -2.70 -15.40
C SER A 96 3.49 -2.51 -16.14
N ASN A 97 3.40 -3.07 -17.35
CA ASN A 97 2.19 -2.99 -18.19
C ASN A 97 1.19 -4.13 -17.93
N ALA A 98 1.36 -4.89 -16.83
CA ALA A 98 0.44 -5.98 -16.49
C ALA A 98 -0.96 -5.46 -16.14
N TYR A 99 -1.03 -4.24 -15.61
CA TYR A 99 -2.28 -3.55 -15.28
C TYR A 99 -2.28 -2.13 -15.84
N SER A 100 -3.42 -1.68 -16.30
CA SER A 100 -3.73 -0.25 -16.46
C SER A 100 -4.23 0.31 -15.11
N ASP A 101 -4.32 1.64 -15.01
CA ASP A 101 -4.94 2.26 -13.83
C ASP A 101 -6.38 1.79 -13.62
N VAL A 102 -7.12 1.54 -14.70
CA VAL A 102 -8.52 1.07 -14.64
C VAL A 102 -8.58 -0.37 -14.15
N THR A 103 -7.88 -1.28 -14.81
CA THR A 103 -7.95 -2.71 -14.45
C THR A 103 -7.38 -2.99 -13.06
N TYR A 104 -6.39 -2.24 -12.62
CA TYR A 104 -5.88 -2.33 -11.25
C TYR A 104 -6.94 -1.91 -10.23
N ASN A 105 -7.62 -0.78 -10.47
CA ASN A 105 -8.65 -0.29 -9.57
C ASN A 105 -9.88 -1.22 -9.52
N GLU A 106 -10.26 -1.85 -10.64
CA GLU A 106 -11.32 -2.86 -10.66
C GLU A 106 -11.00 -4.03 -9.72
N VAL A 107 -9.80 -4.58 -9.83
CA VAL A 107 -9.35 -5.67 -8.95
C VAL A 107 -9.29 -5.22 -7.49
N LEU A 108 -8.70 -4.05 -7.22
CA LEU A 108 -8.55 -3.51 -5.88
C LEU A 108 -9.89 -3.31 -5.18
N VAL A 109 -10.81 -2.62 -5.85
CA VAL A 109 -12.13 -2.28 -5.27
C VAL A 109 -12.94 -3.54 -5.02
N SER A 110 -12.96 -4.49 -5.97
CA SER A 110 -13.68 -5.75 -5.81
C SER A 110 -13.13 -6.57 -4.63
N ALA A 111 -11.81 -6.73 -4.56
CA ALA A 111 -11.17 -7.47 -3.47
C ALA A 111 -11.41 -6.80 -2.10
N CYS A 112 -11.36 -5.48 -2.03
CA CYS A 112 -11.66 -4.74 -0.79
C CYS A 112 -13.12 -4.90 -0.38
N ALA A 113 -14.05 -4.80 -1.32
CA ALA A 113 -15.48 -4.96 -1.06
C ALA A 113 -15.81 -6.36 -0.53
N GLU A 114 -15.25 -7.41 -1.14
CA GLU A 114 -15.42 -8.80 -0.70
C GLU A 114 -14.91 -9.06 0.73
N ASN A 115 -13.90 -8.28 1.15
CA ASN A 115 -13.30 -8.41 2.48
C ASN A 115 -13.78 -7.36 3.50
N GLY A 116 -14.78 -6.56 3.18
CA GLY A 116 -15.32 -5.55 4.08
C GLY A 116 -14.34 -4.41 4.41
N ILE A 117 -13.44 -4.09 3.48
CA ILE A 117 -12.43 -3.05 3.61
C ILE A 117 -12.76 -1.88 2.68
N ALA A 118 -12.58 -0.64 3.14
CA ALA A 118 -12.72 0.52 2.28
C ALA A 118 -11.56 0.61 1.28
N ALA A 119 -11.85 1.06 0.05
CA ALA A 119 -10.86 1.33 -0.97
C ALA A 119 -11.01 2.76 -1.51
N PHE A 120 -9.87 3.42 -1.73
CA PHE A 120 -9.79 4.68 -2.46
C PHE A 120 -9.06 4.46 -3.77
N THR A 121 -9.62 4.97 -4.86
CA THR A 121 -9.01 4.88 -6.18
C THR A 121 -8.11 6.09 -6.45
N GLY A 122 -6.99 5.87 -7.12
CA GLY A 122 -6.13 6.93 -7.62
C GLY A 122 -6.67 7.57 -8.91
N PRO A 123 -6.07 8.68 -9.36
CA PRO A 123 -6.43 9.27 -10.65
C PRO A 123 -6.05 8.32 -11.78
N ALA A 124 -7.03 7.99 -12.61
CA ALA A 124 -6.82 7.22 -13.83
C ALA A 124 -6.47 8.17 -14.99
N LYS A 125 -5.51 7.80 -15.81
CA LYS A 125 -5.27 8.46 -17.09
C LYS A 125 -6.44 8.08 -18.03
N LYS A 126 -7.18 9.07 -18.50
CA LYS A 126 -8.12 8.83 -19.60
C LYS A 126 -7.32 8.33 -20.81
N GLY A 127 -7.66 7.14 -21.28
CA GLY A 127 -7.14 6.60 -22.54
C GLY A 127 -7.59 7.43 -23.73
#